data_f6ab95508ad021e66a6535640b111d54
#
_entry.id   f6ab95508ad021e66a6535640b111d54
#
_cell.length_a   1.000
_cell.length_b   1.000
_cell.length_c   1.000
_cell.angle_alpha   90.00
_cell.angle_beta   90.00
_cell.angle_gamma   90.00
#
_symmetry.space_group_name_H-M   'P 1'
#
loop_
_entity.id
_entity.type
_entity.pdbx_description
1 polymer ?
#
loop_
_entity_poly.entity_id
_entity_poly.type
_entity_poly.pdbx_seq_one_letter_code
_entity_poly.pdbx_strand_id
1 'polypeptide(L)'
;HNSPEEILGTWMVDGESIWIEYFEPKKVSGQGRLNIGNVIHGYRTLNAANPKALNDSGDCNVDVNCDITGTSAVANDIKNDVKKSVGMVVVGGSGNCTGALVNNTNNDGTPYFLTANHCLGGSVAGWAFRFNWASDASVADCATAAPSVDNSFIQTASGGVLRASNSESDMALIEITDTAFFASSPDVVWAGWDR
;
A
#
# COMPACT_ATOMS: atom_id res chain seq x y z
N HIS A 1 -7.37 4.06 -15.80
CA HIS A 1 -6.15 3.33 -15.45
C HIS A 1 -5.85 2.33 -16.54
N ASN A 2 -4.96 2.66 -17.44
CA ASN A 2 -4.51 1.74 -18.48
C ASN A 2 -3.05 1.41 -18.19
N SER A 3 -2.81 0.29 -17.52
CA SER A 3 -1.47 -0.29 -17.52
C SER A 3 -1.17 -0.84 -18.91
N PRO A 4 0.10 -0.97 -19.31
CA PRO A 4 0.46 -1.64 -20.58
C PRO A 4 -0.09 -3.05 -20.70
N GLU A 5 -0.36 -3.71 -19.57
CA GLU A 5 -0.91 -5.05 -19.49
C GLU A 5 -2.45 -5.08 -19.39
N GLU A 6 -3.10 -3.89 -19.38
CA GLU A 6 -4.56 -3.72 -19.24
C GLU A 6 -5.15 -4.42 -17.99
N ILE A 7 -4.33 -4.55 -16.94
CA ILE A 7 -4.72 -5.17 -15.68
C ILE A 7 -4.90 -4.10 -14.61
N LEU A 8 -5.99 -4.18 -13.86
CA LEU A 8 -6.25 -3.37 -12.68
C LEU A 8 -6.43 -4.30 -11.47
N GLY A 9 -5.54 -4.19 -10.50
CA GLY A 9 -5.73 -4.78 -9.18
C GLY A 9 -6.58 -3.86 -8.29
N THR A 10 -7.45 -4.44 -7.50
CA THR A 10 -8.23 -3.70 -6.52
C THR A 10 -7.77 -4.05 -5.11
N TRP A 11 -8.03 -3.16 -4.17
CA TRP A 11 -7.86 -3.46 -2.76
C TRP A 11 -8.92 -4.46 -2.28
N MET A 12 -8.67 -5.05 -1.13
CA MET A 12 -9.64 -5.95 -0.47
C MET A 12 -10.88 -5.18 -0.06
N VAL A 13 -12.05 -5.78 -0.29
CA VAL A 13 -13.34 -5.22 0.11
C VAL A 13 -14.01 -6.24 1.02
N ASP A 14 -14.38 -5.82 2.22
CA ASP A 14 -15.11 -6.66 3.17
C ASP A 14 -16.58 -6.79 2.76
N GLY A 15 -17.12 -7.99 2.94
CA GLY A 15 -18.53 -8.26 2.70
C GLY A 15 -18.79 -9.52 1.89
N GLU A 16 -20.03 -9.98 1.92
CA GLU A 16 -20.50 -11.16 1.15
C GLU A 16 -20.77 -10.83 -0.33
N SER A 17 -20.86 -9.55 -0.66
CA SER A 17 -21.09 -9.06 -2.01
C SER A 17 -20.40 -7.73 -2.23
N ILE A 18 -19.94 -7.51 -3.46
CA ILE A 18 -19.31 -6.26 -3.89
C ILE A 18 -20.03 -5.70 -5.11
N TRP A 19 -20.01 -4.40 -5.23
CA TRP A 19 -20.49 -3.70 -6.42
C TRP A 19 -19.27 -3.17 -7.19
N ILE A 20 -19.27 -3.39 -8.49
CA ILE A 20 -18.28 -2.83 -9.41
C ILE A 20 -18.99 -1.74 -10.21
N GLU A 21 -18.57 -0.50 -10.01
CA GLU A 21 -19.04 0.63 -10.81
C GLU A 21 -18.06 0.91 -11.93
N TYR A 22 -18.55 0.90 -13.14
CA TYR A 22 -17.79 1.24 -14.33
C TYR A 22 -18.37 2.51 -14.96
N PHE A 23 -17.57 3.56 -14.99
CA PHE A 23 -17.96 4.85 -15.57
C PHE A 23 -17.34 5.06 -16.94
N GLU A 24 -18.14 5.29 -17.95
CA GLU A 24 -17.73 5.71 -19.29
C GLU A 24 -18.08 7.16 -19.56
N PRO A 25 -17.08 8.04 -19.85
CA PRO A 25 -17.35 9.38 -20.32
C PRO A 25 -18.16 9.35 -21.63
N LYS A 26 -19.11 10.29 -21.81
CA LYS A 26 -19.98 10.35 -23.00
C LYS A 26 -19.24 10.27 -24.34
N LYS A 27 -18.02 10.82 -24.41
CA LYS A 27 -17.20 10.84 -25.64
C LYS A 27 -16.70 9.47 -26.08
N VAL A 28 -16.65 8.50 -25.16
CA VAL A 28 -16.13 7.14 -25.38
C VAL A 28 -17.15 6.07 -24.99
N SER A 29 -18.41 6.46 -24.85
CA SER A 29 -19.49 5.55 -24.47
C SER A 29 -19.61 4.36 -25.43
N GLY A 30 -19.59 3.15 -24.86
CA GLY A 30 -19.65 1.89 -25.61
C GLY A 30 -18.32 1.41 -26.19
N GLN A 31 -17.23 2.11 -25.93
CA GLN A 31 -15.88 1.70 -26.37
C GLN A 31 -15.13 0.88 -25.33
N GLY A 32 -15.48 1.01 -24.05
CA GLY A 32 -14.84 0.29 -22.98
C GLY A 32 -15.28 -1.17 -22.91
N ARG A 33 -14.39 -2.01 -22.45
CA ARG A 33 -14.66 -3.42 -22.14
C ARG A 33 -14.16 -3.71 -20.74
N LEU A 34 -15.04 -4.19 -19.88
CA LEU A 34 -14.68 -4.68 -18.57
C LEU A 34 -14.59 -6.21 -18.63
N ASN A 35 -13.45 -6.76 -18.27
CA ASN A 35 -13.25 -8.19 -18.15
C ASN A 35 -12.77 -8.50 -16.73
N ILE A 36 -13.53 -9.31 -16.00
CA ILE A 36 -13.14 -9.76 -14.66
C ILE A 36 -12.31 -11.02 -14.84
N GLY A 37 -10.98 -10.89 -14.72
CA GLY A 37 -10.04 -12.00 -14.87
C GLY A 37 -10.07 -12.95 -13.68
N ASN A 38 -9.94 -12.41 -12.48
CA ASN A 38 -9.92 -13.18 -11.24
C ASN A 38 -10.73 -12.50 -10.15
N VAL A 39 -11.47 -13.29 -9.37
CA VAL A 39 -12.05 -12.88 -8.10
C VAL A 39 -11.45 -13.76 -7.02
N ILE A 40 -10.75 -13.14 -6.06
CA ILE A 40 -10.16 -13.87 -4.95
C ILE A 40 -11.08 -13.72 -3.75
N HIS A 41 -11.70 -14.83 -3.35
CA HIS A 41 -12.57 -14.89 -2.20
C HIS A 41 -11.78 -15.25 -0.95
N GLY A 42 -11.64 -14.30 -0.02
CA GLY A 42 -11.10 -14.54 1.31
C GLY A 42 -12.12 -15.25 2.17
N TYR A 43 -11.91 -16.53 2.43
CA TYR A 43 -12.79 -17.32 3.33
C TYR A 43 -12.38 -17.20 4.81
N ARG A 44 -11.33 -16.47 5.10
CA ARG A 44 -10.91 -16.06 6.44
C ARG A 44 -10.86 -14.55 6.47
N THR A 45 -11.73 -13.95 7.25
CA THR A 45 -11.65 -12.51 7.50
C THR A 45 -10.34 -12.22 8.21
N LEU A 46 -9.68 -11.18 7.81
CA LEU A 46 -8.41 -10.74 8.42
C LEU A 46 -8.59 -10.44 9.91
N ASN A 47 -9.82 -10.31 10.37
CA ASN A 47 -10.20 -9.96 11.75
C ASN A 47 -10.66 -11.14 12.63
N ALA A 48 -10.76 -12.37 12.12
CA ALA A 48 -11.28 -13.48 12.89
C ALA A 48 -10.21 -14.55 13.15
N ALA A 49 -9.76 -14.63 14.38
CA ALA A 49 -9.06 -15.79 14.99
C ALA A 49 -7.66 -16.13 14.44
N ASN A 50 -6.96 -15.20 13.80
CA ASN A 50 -5.56 -15.41 13.43
C ASN A 50 -4.70 -14.33 14.11
N PRO A 51 -3.73 -14.71 14.97
CA PRO A 51 -2.86 -13.74 15.67
C PRO A 51 -1.91 -12.95 14.76
N LYS A 52 -2.15 -12.96 13.46
CA LYS A 52 -1.46 -12.18 12.42
C LYS A 52 -2.44 -11.50 11.46
N ALA A 53 -3.66 -11.23 11.92
CA ALA A 53 -4.60 -10.43 11.14
C ALA A 53 -4.09 -9.00 10.99
N LEU A 54 -4.50 -8.33 9.92
CA LEU A 54 -4.30 -6.89 9.78
C LEU A 54 -4.93 -6.20 11.00
N ASN A 55 -4.27 -5.17 11.52
CA ASN A 55 -4.65 -4.42 12.72
C ASN A 55 -4.42 -5.15 14.08
N ASP A 56 -3.85 -6.34 14.07
CA ASP A 56 -3.44 -6.97 15.30
C ASP A 56 -2.07 -6.46 15.76
N SER A 57 -2.00 -6.05 17.02
CA SER A 57 -0.75 -5.68 17.69
C SER A 57 -0.38 -6.72 18.73
N GLY A 58 0.91 -7.01 18.88
CA GLY A 58 1.43 -7.75 20.01
C GLY A 58 1.80 -6.83 21.17
N ASP A 59 1.97 -7.37 22.34
CA ASP A 59 2.30 -6.63 23.58
C ASP A 59 3.58 -5.78 23.48
N CYS A 60 4.48 -6.14 22.57
CA CYS A 60 5.75 -5.43 22.35
C CYS A 60 5.70 -4.42 21.18
N ASN A 61 4.58 -4.32 20.47
CA ASN A 61 4.44 -3.40 19.37
C ASN A 61 4.15 -1.98 19.89
N VAL A 62 4.74 -1.01 19.21
CA VAL A 62 4.45 0.41 19.45
C VAL A 62 3.77 0.94 18.19
N ASP A 63 2.59 1.52 18.35
CA ASP A 63 1.87 2.14 17.25
C ASP A 63 2.68 3.29 16.65
N VAL A 64 2.69 3.41 15.33
CA VAL A 64 3.45 4.44 14.62
C VAL A 64 2.99 5.87 14.95
N ASN A 65 1.78 6.03 15.43
CA ASN A 65 1.25 7.33 15.86
C ASN A 65 1.68 7.73 17.27
N CYS A 66 2.29 6.81 18.03
CA CYS A 66 2.81 7.11 19.36
C CYS A 66 4.13 7.86 19.28
N ASP A 67 4.32 8.82 20.16
CA ASP A 67 5.59 9.49 20.30
C ASP A 67 6.65 8.53 20.87
N ILE A 68 7.84 8.63 20.30
CA ILE A 68 8.99 7.87 20.82
C ILE A 68 9.45 8.57 22.10
N THR A 69 9.22 7.92 23.23
CA THR A 69 9.62 8.46 24.54
C THR A 69 11.14 8.56 24.65
N GLY A 70 11.63 9.65 25.25
CA GLY A 70 13.07 9.87 25.46
C GLY A 70 13.82 10.38 24.21
N THR A 71 13.12 10.70 23.13
CA THR A 71 13.70 11.30 21.94
C THR A 71 13.32 12.79 21.81
N SER A 72 14.04 13.51 20.94
CA SER A 72 13.73 14.90 20.64
C SER A 72 12.42 15.03 19.83
N ALA A 73 11.78 16.20 19.90
CA ALA A 73 10.62 16.53 19.05
C ALA A 73 10.96 16.37 17.56
N VAL A 74 12.17 16.72 17.15
CA VAL A 74 12.65 16.55 15.76
C VAL A 74 12.61 15.08 15.31
N ALA A 75 12.94 14.13 16.19
CA ALA A 75 12.88 12.70 15.84
C ALA A 75 11.43 12.25 15.61
N ASN A 76 10.48 12.76 16.38
CA ASN A 76 9.06 12.47 16.17
C ASN A 76 8.53 13.14 14.88
N ASP A 77 8.98 14.35 14.56
CA ASP A 77 8.63 15.03 13.31
C ASP A 77 9.11 14.21 12.09
N ILE A 78 10.39 13.79 12.10
CA ILE A 78 10.96 12.92 11.05
C ILE A 78 10.16 11.62 10.93
N LYS A 79 9.84 10.96 12.05
CA LYS A 79 9.01 9.75 12.05
C LYS A 79 7.65 10.01 11.38
N ASN A 80 7.00 11.13 11.73
CA ASN A 80 5.69 11.47 11.21
C ASN A 80 5.70 11.79 9.72
N ASP A 81 6.81 12.30 9.20
CA ASP A 81 6.98 12.49 7.76
C ASP A 81 7.32 11.18 7.06
N VAL A 82 8.31 10.44 7.54
CA VAL A 82 8.80 9.23 6.87
C VAL A 82 7.76 8.11 6.84
N LYS A 83 6.90 7.99 7.86
CA LYS A 83 5.81 6.99 7.84
C LYS A 83 4.90 7.09 6.61
N LYS A 84 4.78 8.29 6.01
CA LYS A 84 3.97 8.53 4.81
C LYS A 84 4.59 7.94 3.54
N SER A 85 5.86 7.54 3.59
CA SER A 85 6.48 6.79 2.49
C SER A 85 6.12 5.31 2.51
N VAL A 86 5.74 4.79 3.67
CA VAL A 86 5.50 3.36 3.87
C VAL A 86 4.14 2.98 3.32
N GLY A 87 4.11 1.93 2.53
CA GLY A 87 2.89 1.37 1.97
C GLY A 87 2.81 -0.13 2.20
N MET A 88 1.61 -0.62 2.47
CA MET A 88 1.29 -2.02 2.38
C MET A 88 0.94 -2.36 0.94
N VAL A 89 1.36 -3.52 0.47
CA VAL A 89 1.05 -3.99 -0.89
C VAL A 89 0.32 -5.33 -0.85
N VAL A 90 -0.73 -5.44 -1.67
CA VAL A 90 -1.40 -6.69 -1.97
C VAL A 90 -0.79 -7.27 -3.23
N VAL A 91 -0.16 -8.41 -3.07
CA VAL A 91 0.60 -9.12 -4.10
C VAL A 91 -0.23 -10.29 -4.62
N GLY A 92 -0.40 -10.38 -5.94
CA GLY A 92 -1.11 -11.50 -6.56
C GLY A 92 -2.54 -11.71 -6.05
N GLY A 93 -3.12 -10.71 -5.39
CA GLY A 93 -4.48 -10.72 -4.87
C GLY A 93 -4.67 -11.40 -3.50
N SER A 94 -3.64 -11.99 -2.92
CA SER A 94 -3.77 -12.72 -1.64
C SER A 94 -2.57 -12.60 -0.71
N GLY A 95 -1.42 -12.20 -1.20
CA GLY A 95 -0.22 -11.97 -0.39
C GLY A 95 -0.14 -10.53 0.08
N ASN A 96 0.36 -10.31 1.28
CA ASN A 96 0.59 -8.99 1.84
C ASN A 96 2.08 -8.79 2.09
N CYS A 97 2.59 -7.67 1.61
CA CYS A 97 3.95 -7.22 1.86
C CYS A 97 3.95 -5.73 2.22
N THR A 98 5.09 -5.25 2.64
CA THR A 98 5.30 -3.84 2.96
C THR A 98 6.52 -3.34 2.22
N GLY A 99 6.54 -2.07 1.91
CA GLY A 99 7.68 -1.38 1.34
C GLY A 99 7.56 0.11 1.55
N ALA A 100 8.41 0.87 0.87
CA ALA A 100 8.40 2.31 0.96
C ALA A 100 8.67 2.96 -0.40
N LEU A 101 8.05 4.12 -0.65
CA LEU A 101 8.46 5.02 -1.72
C LEU A 101 9.86 5.53 -1.43
N VAL A 102 10.73 5.46 -2.42
CA VAL A 102 12.11 5.94 -2.33
C VAL A 102 12.39 6.95 -3.43
N ASN A 103 13.13 7.99 -3.06
CA ASN A 103 13.56 8.99 -4.02
C ASN A 103 14.68 8.44 -4.92
N ASN A 104 14.93 9.10 -6.02
CA ASN A 104 16.04 8.80 -6.93
C ASN A 104 17.04 9.98 -6.99
N THR A 105 18.17 9.76 -7.65
CA THR A 105 19.22 10.78 -7.75
C THR A 105 18.80 12.01 -8.57
N ASN A 106 17.79 11.88 -9.41
CA ASN A 106 17.25 12.99 -10.20
C ASN A 106 16.28 13.86 -9.39
N ASN A 107 15.76 13.32 -8.27
CA ASN A 107 14.75 13.97 -7.46
C ASN A 107 13.51 14.41 -8.29
N ASP A 108 13.08 13.55 -9.21
CA ASP A 108 12.04 13.83 -10.20
C ASP A 108 10.65 13.34 -9.79
N GLY A 109 10.52 12.77 -8.59
CA GLY A 109 9.24 12.27 -8.07
C GLY A 109 8.78 10.95 -8.70
N THR A 110 9.61 10.28 -9.49
CA THR A 110 9.29 8.95 -10.01
C THR A 110 8.93 8.01 -8.84
N PRO A 111 7.75 7.36 -8.87
CA PRO A 111 7.23 6.63 -7.72
C PRO A 111 7.85 5.24 -7.60
N TYR A 112 9.11 5.19 -7.26
CA TYR A 112 9.80 3.94 -6.96
C TYR A 112 9.42 3.43 -5.58
N PHE A 113 8.99 2.18 -5.52
CA PHE A 113 8.61 1.48 -4.31
C PHE A 113 9.58 0.33 -4.05
N LEU A 114 10.32 0.42 -2.95
CA LEU A 114 11.29 -0.59 -2.53
C LEU A 114 10.61 -1.59 -1.61
N THR A 115 10.71 -2.87 -1.95
CA THR A 115 10.18 -3.99 -1.16
C THR A 115 11.12 -5.19 -1.25
N ALA A 116 10.72 -6.31 -0.67
CA ALA A 116 11.52 -7.54 -0.68
C ALA A 116 11.32 -8.35 -1.98
N ASN A 117 12.38 -9.05 -2.42
CA ASN A 117 12.30 -9.93 -3.57
C ASN A 117 11.37 -11.12 -3.34
N HIS A 118 11.31 -11.67 -2.11
CA HIS A 118 10.39 -12.77 -1.79
C HIS A 118 8.91 -12.37 -1.89
N CYS A 119 8.59 -11.07 -1.96
CA CYS A 119 7.25 -10.57 -2.22
C CYS A 119 6.84 -10.67 -3.69
N LEU A 120 7.78 -10.91 -4.60
CA LEU A 120 7.47 -11.02 -6.03
C LEU A 120 6.60 -12.25 -6.29
N GLY A 121 5.33 -12.01 -6.53
CA GLY A 121 4.35 -13.04 -6.87
C GLY A 121 3.29 -12.50 -7.83
N GLY A 122 2.94 -13.29 -8.83
CA GLY A 122 2.01 -12.89 -9.88
C GLY A 122 2.52 -11.72 -10.74
N SER A 123 1.61 -11.08 -11.47
CA SER A 123 1.95 -9.88 -12.25
C SER A 123 1.98 -8.66 -11.35
N VAL A 124 3.08 -7.92 -11.36
CA VAL A 124 3.25 -6.66 -10.62
C VAL A 124 2.26 -5.58 -11.11
N ALA A 125 1.80 -5.68 -12.36
CA ALA A 125 0.75 -4.79 -12.87
C ALA A 125 -0.59 -4.93 -12.13
N GLY A 126 -0.83 -6.05 -11.47
CA GLY A 126 -2.01 -6.29 -10.64
C GLY A 126 -1.81 -5.99 -9.15
N TRP A 127 -0.70 -5.39 -8.75
CA TRP A 127 -0.49 -5.03 -7.35
C TRP A 127 -1.29 -3.79 -6.96
N ALA A 128 -1.73 -3.77 -5.69
CA ALA A 128 -2.36 -2.60 -5.08
C ALA A 128 -1.54 -2.14 -3.89
N PHE A 129 -1.27 -0.83 -3.83
CA PHE A 129 -0.41 -0.19 -2.83
C PHE A 129 -1.26 0.72 -1.96
N ARG A 130 -1.22 0.56 -0.66
CA ARG A 130 -1.98 1.35 0.29
C ARG A 130 -1.05 2.12 1.20
N PHE A 131 -1.11 3.45 1.09
CA PHE A 131 -0.32 4.38 1.89
C PHE A 131 -1.14 4.92 3.07
N ASN A 132 -0.42 5.43 4.08
CA ASN A 132 -1.01 6.01 5.28
C ASN A 132 -1.99 5.06 6.01
N TRP A 133 -1.81 3.77 5.85
CA TRP A 133 -2.60 2.79 6.57
C TRP A 133 -2.05 2.61 7.99
N ALA A 134 -2.59 3.39 8.90
CA ALA A 134 -2.24 3.42 10.30
C ALA A 134 -3.53 3.48 11.13
N SER A 135 -3.44 3.21 12.41
CA SER A 135 -4.55 3.43 13.33
C SER A 135 -4.97 4.90 13.35
N ASP A 136 -6.20 5.19 13.72
CA ASP A 136 -6.64 6.56 13.97
C ASP A 136 -5.83 7.14 15.14
N ALA A 137 -5.09 8.23 14.87
CA ALA A 137 -4.26 8.90 15.88
C ALA A 137 -5.06 9.42 17.08
N SER A 138 -6.38 9.63 16.94
CA SER A 138 -7.25 10.06 18.03
C SER A 138 -7.60 8.95 19.02
N VAL A 139 -7.39 7.69 18.63
CA VAL A 139 -7.68 6.49 19.45
C VAL A 139 -6.48 5.54 19.53
N ALA A 140 -5.29 6.01 19.15
CA ALA A 140 -4.08 5.20 19.19
C ALA A 140 -3.72 4.86 20.63
N ASP A 141 -3.93 3.61 20.98
CA ASP A 141 -3.43 3.03 22.22
C ASP A 141 -2.03 2.45 21.96
N CYS A 142 -1.03 3.16 22.42
CA CYS A 142 0.36 2.77 22.25
C CYS A 142 0.64 1.40 22.90
N ALA A 143 1.09 0.43 22.10
CA ALA A 143 1.47 -0.89 22.55
C ALA A 143 0.33 -1.70 23.21
N THR A 144 -0.86 -1.70 22.62
CA THR A 144 -1.93 -2.60 23.04
C THR A 144 -2.04 -3.79 22.10
N ALA A 145 -2.50 -4.93 22.65
CA ALA A 145 -2.82 -6.11 21.85
C ALA A 145 -4.23 -6.04 21.23
N ALA A 146 -4.97 -4.98 21.48
CA ALA A 146 -6.29 -4.80 20.90
C ALA A 146 -6.17 -4.39 19.41
N PRO A 147 -7.05 -4.90 18.53
CA PRO A 147 -7.10 -4.46 17.16
C PRO A 147 -7.31 -2.94 17.08
N SER A 148 -6.46 -2.24 16.32
CA SER A 148 -6.63 -0.82 16.11
C SER A 148 -7.74 -0.57 15.09
N VAL A 149 -8.40 0.57 15.24
CA VAL A 149 -9.37 1.03 14.24
C VAL A 149 -8.63 1.62 13.05
N ASP A 150 -8.91 1.13 11.87
CA ASP A 150 -8.36 1.69 10.65
C ASP A 150 -8.78 3.14 10.46
N ASN A 151 -7.84 3.96 10.03
CA ASN A 151 -8.17 5.29 9.53
C ASN A 151 -8.92 5.20 8.19
N SER A 152 -9.64 6.24 7.80
CA SER A 152 -10.33 6.25 6.50
C SER A 152 -9.32 6.34 5.35
N PHE A 153 -9.44 5.47 4.35
CA PHE A 153 -8.44 5.31 3.30
C PHE A 153 -8.98 5.61 1.92
N ILE A 154 -8.40 6.64 1.34
CA ILE A 154 -8.54 6.93 -0.08
C ILE A 154 -7.17 6.86 -0.79
N GLN A 155 -6.11 6.52 -0.07
CA GLN A 155 -4.74 6.59 -0.57
C GLN A 155 -4.24 5.22 -1.05
N THR A 156 -4.89 4.73 -2.08
CA THR A 156 -4.54 3.46 -2.72
C THR A 156 -4.16 3.68 -4.18
N ALA A 157 -2.93 3.31 -4.53
CA ALA A 157 -2.45 3.25 -5.91
C ALA A 157 -2.52 1.82 -6.42
N SER A 158 -2.56 1.63 -7.73
CA SER A 158 -2.58 0.32 -8.36
C SER A 158 -1.68 0.22 -9.58
N GLY A 159 -1.21 -0.99 -9.82
CA GLY A 159 -0.34 -1.28 -10.95
C GLY A 159 1.12 -0.89 -10.73
N GLY A 160 2.02 -1.69 -11.25
CA GLY A 160 3.45 -1.44 -11.18
C GLY A 160 4.24 -2.17 -12.24
N VAL A 161 5.48 -1.76 -12.39
CA VAL A 161 6.48 -2.40 -13.25
C VAL A 161 7.71 -2.73 -12.42
N LEU A 162 8.17 -3.96 -12.50
CA LEU A 162 9.42 -4.37 -11.87
C LEU A 162 10.61 -3.70 -12.58
N ARG A 163 11.40 -2.94 -11.85
CA ARG A 163 12.57 -2.24 -12.37
C ARG A 163 13.88 -2.95 -12.05
N ALA A 164 13.98 -3.51 -10.85
CA ALA A 164 15.14 -4.29 -10.44
C ALA A 164 14.74 -5.30 -9.36
N SER A 165 15.46 -6.39 -9.28
CA SER A 165 15.36 -7.33 -8.17
C SER A 165 16.66 -8.09 -7.98
N ASN A 166 16.89 -8.52 -6.74
CA ASN A 166 18.02 -9.35 -6.39
C ASN A 166 17.62 -10.30 -5.26
N SER A 167 17.72 -11.60 -5.50
CA SER A 167 17.31 -12.62 -4.55
C SER A 167 18.31 -12.81 -3.41
N GLU A 168 19.59 -12.50 -3.62
CA GLU A 168 20.62 -12.63 -2.58
C GLU A 168 20.48 -11.55 -1.50
N SER A 169 20.18 -10.32 -1.91
CA SER A 169 19.92 -9.21 -0.99
C SER A 169 18.44 -9.06 -0.65
N ASP A 170 17.59 -9.95 -1.15
CA ASP A 170 16.14 -9.93 -0.98
C ASP A 170 15.49 -8.57 -1.29
N MET A 171 15.89 -7.94 -2.40
CA MET A 171 15.44 -6.61 -2.79
C MET A 171 14.64 -6.64 -4.09
N ALA A 172 13.54 -5.90 -4.14
CA ALA A 172 12.80 -5.60 -5.36
C ALA A 172 12.43 -4.11 -5.43
N LEU A 173 12.64 -3.51 -6.59
CA LEU A 173 12.28 -2.13 -6.90
C LEU A 173 11.16 -2.13 -7.93
N ILE A 174 10.02 -1.57 -7.54
CA ILE A 174 8.83 -1.45 -8.36
C ILE A 174 8.63 0.02 -8.69
N GLU A 175 8.29 0.34 -9.92
CA GLU A 175 7.74 1.65 -10.26
C GLU A 175 6.23 1.55 -10.32
N ILE A 176 5.54 2.32 -9.47
CA ILE A 176 4.08 2.36 -9.47
C ILE A 176 3.60 3.14 -10.69
N THR A 177 2.63 2.58 -11.43
CA THR A 177 2.18 3.14 -12.71
C THR A 177 0.91 3.98 -12.61
N ASP A 178 0.33 4.10 -11.44
CA ASP A 178 -0.89 4.89 -11.21
C ASP A 178 -0.59 6.40 -11.19
N THR A 179 -0.44 6.98 -12.35
CA THR A 179 -0.18 8.42 -12.49
C THR A 179 -1.34 9.28 -11.98
N ALA A 180 -2.57 8.76 -12.03
CA ALA A 180 -3.74 9.48 -11.54
C ALA A 180 -3.72 9.62 -10.02
N PHE A 181 -3.27 8.59 -9.31
CA PHE A 181 -3.06 8.65 -7.86
C PHE A 181 -2.08 9.77 -7.50
N PHE A 182 -0.89 9.80 -8.10
CA PHE A 182 0.12 10.81 -7.80
C PHE A 182 -0.28 12.22 -8.26
N ALA A 183 -1.03 12.33 -9.36
CA ALA A 183 -1.57 13.61 -9.81
C ALA A 183 -2.65 14.20 -8.88
N SER A 184 -3.28 13.38 -8.04
CA SER A 184 -4.25 13.84 -7.05
C SER A 184 -3.61 14.51 -5.82
N SER A 185 -2.30 14.63 -5.79
CA SER A 185 -1.52 15.17 -4.66
C SER A 185 -1.78 14.42 -3.36
N PRO A 186 -1.55 13.11 -3.33
CA PRO A 186 -1.74 12.31 -2.13
C PRO A 186 -0.76 12.75 -1.03
N ASP A 187 -1.13 12.53 0.23
CA ASP A 187 -0.25 12.80 1.37
C ASP A 187 0.78 11.67 1.52
N VAL A 188 1.71 11.58 0.56
CA VAL A 188 2.81 10.62 0.55
C VAL A 188 4.15 11.32 0.42
N VAL A 189 5.20 10.67 0.91
CA VAL A 189 6.58 11.19 0.91
C VAL A 189 7.49 10.14 0.29
N TRP A 190 8.54 10.57 -0.39
CA TRP A 190 9.62 9.71 -0.86
C TRP A 190 10.72 9.69 0.19
N ALA A 191 11.00 8.52 0.76
CA ALA A 191 12.11 8.34 1.67
C ALA A 191 13.44 8.63 0.95
N GLY A 192 14.34 9.31 1.64
CA GLY A 192 15.69 9.51 1.19
C GLY A 192 16.56 8.27 1.43
N TRP A 193 17.84 8.38 1.11
CA TRP A 193 18.87 7.40 1.44
C TRP A 193 20.10 8.11 1.97
N ASP A 194 20.91 7.37 2.70
CA ASP A 194 22.23 7.78 3.18
C ASP A 194 23.30 6.89 2.53
N ARG A 195 24.58 7.40 2.44
CA ARG A 195 25.72 6.71 1.85
C ARG A 195 26.79 6.45 2.89
#